data_3e4db86f3141ad61bf8ecd4f5ca12907
#
_entry.id   3e4db86f3141ad61bf8ecd4f5ca12907
#
_cell.length_a   1.000
_cell.length_b   1.000
_cell.length_c   1.000
_cell.angle_alpha   90.00
_cell.angle_beta   90.00
_cell.angle_gamma   90.00
#
_symmetry.space_group_name_H-M   'P 1'
#
loop_
_entity.id
_entity.type
_entity.pdbx_description
1 polymer ?
#
loop_
_entity_poly.entity_id
_entity_poly.type
_entity_poly.pdbx_seq_one_letter_code
_entity_poly.pdbx_strand_id
1 'polypeptide(L)'
;MRIFDFSKLKLPIIQAPMAGGFNTPELASEVANAGGVGSFGFSFTSPEKINEILNTTKKLTNGFINANFFVFKPVKLPEKKIQEEAIKAIESLSLNEEYEINVPKEPFYYDLETQIEATLKNLPSIITFHLGIPSIDIIKNTQSLGVKVGITATNINEARSIESIGADFIVAQGI
;
A
#
# COMPACT_ATOMS: atom_id res chain seq x y z
N MET A 1 7.98 13.36 16.72
CA MET A 1 7.27 12.99 15.47
C MET A 1 6.56 14.22 14.94
N ARG A 2 6.73 14.59 13.66
CA ARG A 2 5.95 15.68 13.05
C ARG A 2 4.56 15.14 12.70
N ILE A 3 3.52 15.73 13.28
CA ILE A 3 2.14 15.44 12.87
C ILE A 3 1.97 15.92 11.44
N PHE A 4 1.50 15.03 10.56
CA PHE A 4 1.24 15.36 9.17
C PHE A 4 0.10 16.36 9.05
N ASP A 5 0.33 17.38 8.24
CA ASP A 5 -0.63 18.43 7.92
C ASP A 5 -0.38 18.90 6.49
N PHE A 6 -1.39 18.82 5.63
CA PHE A 6 -1.29 19.25 4.24
C PHE A 6 -0.84 20.70 4.08
N SER A 7 -1.21 21.58 5.00
CA SER A 7 -0.80 23.00 4.96
C SER A 7 0.69 23.23 5.18
N LYS A 8 1.40 22.22 5.70
CA LYS A 8 2.84 22.27 5.97
C LYS A 8 3.69 21.72 4.82
N LEU A 9 3.07 21.24 3.75
CA LEU A 9 3.79 20.80 2.56
C LEU A 9 4.29 22.02 1.79
N LYS A 10 5.58 22.05 1.48
CA LYS A 10 6.16 23.05 0.58
C LYS A 10 5.68 22.82 -0.86
N LEU A 11 5.54 21.56 -1.23
CA LEU A 11 4.99 21.12 -2.51
C LEU A 11 3.76 20.24 -2.21
N PRO A 12 2.54 20.58 -2.70
CA PRO A 12 1.33 19.80 -2.46
C PRO A 12 1.31 18.54 -3.34
N ILE A 13 2.34 17.73 -3.24
CA ILE A 13 2.56 16.53 -4.05
C ILE A 13 2.79 15.36 -3.12
N ILE A 14 2.04 14.28 -3.34
CA ILE A 14 2.30 12.97 -2.76
C ILE A 14 2.81 12.08 -3.90
N GLN A 15 3.99 11.51 -3.74
CA GLN A 15 4.54 10.54 -4.70
C GLN A 15 3.59 9.36 -4.84
N ALA A 16 3.33 8.90 -6.06
CA ALA A 16 2.51 7.70 -6.28
C ALA A 16 3.16 6.47 -5.61
N PRO A 17 2.43 5.74 -4.77
CA PRO A 17 2.91 4.49 -4.19
C PRO A 17 2.88 3.40 -5.25
N MET A 18 4.05 2.96 -5.72
CA MET A 18 4.17 1.90 -6.72
C MET A 18 4.63 0.61 -6.05
N ALA A 19 3.84 -0.46 -6.18
CA ALA A 19 4.23 -1.79 -5.74
C ALA A 19 5.32 -2.37 -6.64
N GLY A 20 6.03 -3.41 -6.17
CA GLY A 20 7.07 -4.08 -6.95
C GLY A 20 8.47 -3.48 -6.80
N GLY A 21 8.71 -2.61 -5.81
CA GLY A 21 10.05 -2.13 -5.46
C GLY A 21 10.54 -0.93 -6.25
N PHE A 22 9.70 -0.30 -7.07
CA PHE A 22 10.08 0.90 -7.82
C PHE A 22 10.33 2.13 -6.93
N ASN A 23 9.67 2.21 -5.77
CA ASN A 23 9.88 3.27 -4.81
C ASN A 23 10.99 2.85 -3.84
N THR A 24 12.22 3.33 -4.10
CA THR A 24 13.36 3.06 -3.21
C THR A 24 13.40 4.05 -2.04
N PRO A 25 14.13 3.73 -0.94
CA PRO A 25 14.35 4.68 0.15
C PRO A 25 14.92 6.02 -0.31
N GLU A 26 15.84 6.00 -1.28
CA GLU A 26 16.46 7.18 -1.85
C GLU A 26 15.42 8.05 -2.56
N LEU A 27 14.63 7.46 -3.48
CA LEU A 27 13.62 8.19 -4.23
C LEU A 27 12.58 8.81 -3.30
N ALA A 28 12.04 8.03 -2.35
CA ALA A 28 11.05 8.53 -1.40
C ALA A 28 11.63 9.64 -0.51
N SER A 29 12.89 9.50 -0.10
CA SER A 29 13.58 10.50 0.71
C SER A 29 13.81 11.80 -0.04
N GLU A 30 14.21 11.75 -1.32
CA GLU A 30 14.42 12.94 -2.14
C GLU A 30 13.12 13.71 -2.37
N VAL A 31 12.00 13.01 -2.62
CA VAL A 31 10.69 13.66 -2.71
C VAL A 31 10.31 14.33 -1.39
N ALA A 32 10.54 13.66 -0.26
CA ALA A 32 10.25 14.21 1.06
C ALA A 32 11.15 15.40 1.41
N ASN A 33 12.45 15.35 1.05
CA ASN A 33 13.41 16.43 1.25
C ASN A 33 13.11 17.66 0.38
N ALA A 34 12.56 17.45 -0.82
CA ALA A 34 12.07 18.54 -1.68
C ALA A 34 10.84 19.25 -1.11
N GLY A 35 10.15 18.64 -0.13
CA GLY A 35 8.99 19.21 0.57
C GLY A 35 7.64 18.65 0.14
N GLY A 36 7.63 17.55 -0.60
CA GLY A 36 6.45 16.71 -0.84
C GLY A 36 6.31 15.58 0.17
N VAL A 37 5.59 14.52 -0.20
CA VAL A 37 5.46 13.27 0.56
C VAL A 37 6.07 12.13 -0.27
N GLY A 38 7.14 11.51 0.24
CA GLY A 38 7.66 10.29 -0.34
C GLY A 38 6.74 9.10 -0.04
N SER A 39 6.62 8.14 -0.95
CA SER A 39 5.67 7.03 -0.78
C SER A 39 6.26 5.67 -1.11
N PHE A 40 5.73 4.65 -0.46
CA PHE A 40 6.00 3.24 -0.74
C PHE A 40 4.70 2.47 -0.98
N GLY A 41 4.69 1.55 -1.95
CA GLY A 41 3.64 0.56 -2.15
C GLY A 41 4.06 -0.79 -1.55
N PHE A 42 3.54 -1.14 -0.38
CA PHE A 42 3.99 -2.29 0.41
C PHE A 42 3.11 -3.54 0.28
N SER A 43 2.08 -3.51 -0.55
CA SER A 43 1.08 -4.58 -0.62
C SER A 43 1.64 -6.00 -0.79
N PHE A 44 2.77 -6.15 -1.47
CA PHE A 44 3.44 -7.43 -1.71
C PHE A 44 4.80 -7.54 -1.00
N THR A 45 5.04 -6.71 0.02
CA THR A 45 6.31 -6.65 0.75
C THR A 45 6.17 -7.33 2.10
N SER A 46 7.13 -8.18 2.47
CA SER A 46 7.09 -8.84 3.78
C SER A 46 7.23 -7.84 4.93
N PRO A 47 6.66 -8.14 6.12
CA PRO A 47 6.78 -7.28 7.30
C PRO A 47 8.23 -6.91 7.66
N GLU A 48 9.16 -7.86 7.52
CA GLU A 48 10.59 -7.65 7.80
C GLU A 48 11.20 -6.65 6.82
N LYS A 49 10.87 -6.79 5.53
CA LYS A 49 11.38 -5.91 4.48
C LYS A 49 10.78 -4.51 4.58
N ILE A 50 9.52 -4.37 4.98
CA ILE A 50 8.89 -3.07 5.28
C ILE A 50 9.69 -2.36 6.37
N ASN A 51 9.98 -3.06 7.46
CA ASN A 51 10.74 -2.49 8.58
C ASN A 51 12.15 -2.05 8.15
N GLU A 52 12.85 -2.85 7.34
CA GLU A 52 14.16 -2.52 6.79
C GLU A 52 14.12 -1.25 5.93
N ILE A 53 13.17 -1.18 4.98
CA ILE A 53 12.99 -0.05 4.06
C ILE A 53 12.71 1.24 4.85
N LEU A 54 11.76 1.21 5.79
CA LEU A 54 11.40 2.38 6.58
C LEU A 54 12.53 2.84 7.51
N ASN A 55 13.28 1.91 8.11
CA ASN A 55 14.47 2.22 8.89
C ASN A 55 15.57 2.89 8.04
N THR A 56 15.78 2.42 6.81
CA THR A 56 16.72 3.04 5.87
C THR A 56 16.26 4.45 5.50
N THR A 57 14.99 4.61 5.16
CA THR A 57 14.39 5.90 4.82
C THR A 57 14.55 6.94 5.92
N LYS A 58 14.36 6.55 7.18
CA LYS A 58 14.53 7.44 8.34
C LYS A 58 15.96 8.00 8.52
N LYS A 59 16.96 7.30 7.98
CA LYS A 59 18.35 7.79 8.00
C LYS A 59 18.60 8.84 6.92
N LEU A 60 17.78 8.84 5.87
CA LEU A 60 17.92 9.70 4.68
C LEU A 60 17.06 10.97 4.75
N THR A 61 15.95 10.94 5.51
CA THR A 61 15.02 12.07 5.59
C THR A 61 14.30 12.18 6.93
N ASN A 62 13.98 13.42 7.32
CA ASN A 62 13.00 13.75 8.37
C ASN A 62 11.68 14.27 7.76
N GLY A 63 11.51 14.18 6.45
CA GLY A 63 10.32 14.62 5.74
C GLY A 63 9.14 13.66 5.91
N PHE A 64 8.05 13.96 5.23
CA PHE A 64 6.82 13.17 5.32
C PHE A 64 6.89 11.93 4.42
N ILE A 65 6.55 10.77 4.98
CA ILE A 65 6.53 9.48 4.29
C ILE A 65 5.15 8.86 4.41
N ASN A 66 4.68 8.33 3.29
CA ASN A 66 3.47 7.53 3.15
C ASN A 66 3.81 6.05 2.93
N ALA A 67 3.14 5.17 3.65
CA ALA A 67 3.13 3.74 3.41
C ALA A 67 1.75 3.31 2.88
N ASN A 68 1.70 2.72 1.69
CA ASN A 68 0.44 2.34 1.05
C ASN A 68 0.26 0.82 1.02
N PHE A 69 -0.98 0.39 1.24
CA PHE A 69 -1.38 -1.01 1.26
C PHE A 69 -2.64 -1.24 0.43
N PHE A 70 -2.77 -2.43 -0.16
CA PHE A 70 -4.02 -2.92 -0.70
C PHE A 70 -4.82 -3.65 0.37
N VAL A 71 -6.11 -3.43 0.38
CA VAL A 71 -7.04 -4.19 1.21
C VAL A 71 -7.65 -5.27 0.32
N PHE A 72 -7.03 -6.44 0.32
CA PHE A 72 -7.50 -7.54 -0.50
C PHE A 72 -8.76 -8.17 0.08
N LYS A 73 -9.70 -8.51 -0.79
CA LYS A 73 -10.80 -9.39 -0.44
C LYS A 73 -10.30 -10.84 -0.42
N PRO A 74 -10.84 -11.70 0.45
CA PRO A 74 -10.50 -13.12 0.43
C PRO A 74 -10.69 -13.71 -0.97
N VAL A 75 -9.66 -14.31 -1.51
CA VAL A 75 -9.67 -14.96 -2.83
C VAL A 75 -9.64 -16.47 -2.61
N LYS A 76 -10.50 -17.18 -3.33
CA LYS A 76 -10.45 -18.64 -3.41
C LYS A 76 -10.03 -19.02 -4.83
N LEU A 77 -9.16 -20.01 -4.93
CA LEU A 77 -8.84 -20.57 -6.24
C LEU A 77 -10.12 -21.15 -6.88
N PRO A 78 -10.29 -20.97 -8.19
CA PRO A 78 -11.39 -21.61 -8.91
C PRO A 78 -11.23 -23.13 -8.91
N GLU A 79 -12.25 -23.85 -9.35
CA GLU A 79 -12.20 -25.31 -9.51
C GLU A 79 -11.03 -25.73 -10.41
N LYS A 80 -10.47 -26.92 -10.13
CA LYS A 80 -9.27 -27.43 -10.81
C LYS A 80 -9.39 -27.43 -12.34
N LYS A 81 -10.58 -27.75 -12.87
CA LYS A 81 -10.86 -27.70 -14.30
C LYS A 81 -10.63 -26.30 -14.89
N ILE A 82 -11.10 -25.26 -14.21
CA ILE A 82 -10.93 -23.85 -14.66
C ILE A 82 -9.46 -23.45 -14.59
N GLN A 83 -8.72 -23.90 -13.57
CA GLN A 83 -7.28 -23.67 -13.47
C GLN A 83 -6.52 -24.31 -14.65
N GLU A 84 -6.84 -25.56 -15.00
CA GLU A 84 -6.24 -26.28 -16.13
C GLU A 84 -6.55 -25.61 -17.47
N GLU A 85 -7.79 -25.15 -17.67
CA GLU A 85 -8.18 -24.40 -18.87
C GLU A 85 -7.43 -23.06 -18.98
N ALA A 86 -7.26 -22.33 -17.87
CA ALA A 86 -6.51 -21.08 -17.83
C ALA A 86 -5.02 -21.32 -18.15
N ILE A 87 -4.39 -22.36 -17.58
CA ILE A 87 -3.01 -22.73 -17.87
C ILE A 87 -2.84 -23.00 -19.36
N LYS A 88 -3.69 -23.85 -19.95
CA LYS A 88 -3.64 -24.15 -21.40
C LYS A 88 -3.80 -22.90 -22.25
N ALA A 89 -4.67 -21.97 -21.86
CA ALA A 89 -4.83 -20.71 -22.56
C ALA A 89 -3.55 -19.86 -22.53
N ILE A 90 -2.87 -19.78 -21.39
CA ILE A 90 -1.60 -19.05 -21.26
C ILE A 90 -0.48 -19.75 -22.05
N GLU A 91 -0.38 -21.06 -21.95
CA GLU A 91 0.59 -21.86 -22.73
C GLU A 91 0.43 -21.66 -24.24
N SER A 92 -0.83 -21.55 -24.72
CA SER A 92 -1.11 -21.29 -26.15
C SER A 92 -0.65 -19.91 -26.63
N LEU A 93 -0.44 -18.95 -25.73
CA LEU A 93 0.04 -17.61 -26.04
C LEU A 93 1.58 -17.50 -26.03
N SER A 94 2.27 -18.45 -25.42
CA SER A 94 3.74 -18.46 -25.39
C SER A 94 4.28 -18.95 -26.73
N LEU A 95 4.83 -18.01 -27.51
CA LEU A 95 5.18 -18.27 -28.92
C LEU A 95 6.51 -19.00 -29.13
N ASN A 96 7.44 -19.08 -28.17
CA ASN A 96 8.75 -19.72 -28.39
C ASN A 96 9.58 -20.02 -27.13
N GLU A 97 9.03 -19.98 -25.92
CA GLU A 97 9.81 -20.28 -24.71
C GLU A 97 9.04 -21.27 -23.83
N GLU A 98 9.74 -22.25 -23.28
CA GLU A 98 9.18 -23.16 -22.27
C GLU A 98 9.07 -22.40 -20.93
N TYR A 99 7.87 -21.88 -20.64
CA TYR A 99 7.54 -21.33 -19.32
C TYR A 99 6.85 -22.40 -18.48
N GLU A 100 7.35 -22.64 -17.30
CA GLU A 100 6.64 -23.43 -16.30
C GLU A 100 5.58 -22.54 -15.64
N ILE A 101 4.30 -22.82 -15.94
CA ILE A 101 3.18 -22.07 -15.36
C ILE A 101 2.78 -22.74 -14.05
N ASN A 102 3.04 -22.07 -12.95
CA ASN A 102 2.69 -22.56 -11.63
C ASN A 102 1.43 -21.83 -11.09
N VAL A 103 0.46 -22.61 -10.63
CA VAL A 103 -0.69 -22.06 -9.90
C VAL A 103 -0.21 -21.55 -8.55
N PRO A 104 -0.50 -20.29 -8.19
CA PRO A 104 -0.12 -19.74 -6.90
C PRO A 104 -0.69 -20.58 -5.75
N LYS A 105 0.06 -20.70 -4.66
CA LYS A 105 -0.39 -21.37 -3.42
C LYS A 105 -0.77 -20.33 -2.38
N GLU A 106 -1.76 -20.64 -1.56
CA GLU A 106 -2.09 -19.82 -0.39
C GLU A 106 -0.95 -19.82 0.66
N PRO A 107 -0.72 -18.67 1.34
CA PRO A 107 -1.40 -17.39 1.16
C PRO A 107 -0.90 -16.63 -0.06
N PHE A 108 -1.81 -15.99 -0.82
CA PHE A 108 -1.46 -15.24 -2.04
C PHE A 108 -0.82 -13.88 -1.75
N TYR A 109 -0.96 -13.38 -0.54
CA TYR A 109 -0.44 -12.08 -0.08
C TYR A 109 -0.15 -12.16 1.43
N TYR A 110 0.65 -11.22 1.90
CA TYR A 110 0.94 -11.09 3.33
C TYR A 110 -0.30 -10.62 4.09
N ASP A 111 -0.38 -11.04 5.35
CA ASP A 111 -1.43 -10.56 6.23
C ASP A 111 -1.29 -9.05 6.50
N LEU A 112 -2.38 -8.32 6.28
CA LEU A 112 -2.38 -6.86 6.39
C LEU A 112 -2.07 -6.39 7.82
N GLU A 113 -2.58 -7.06 8.84
CA GLU A 113 -2.34 -6.67 10.25
C GLU A 113 -0.86 -6.74 10.58
N THR A 114 -0.18 -7.82 10.21
CA THR A 114 1.27 -7.99 10.44
C THR A 114 2.09 -6.96 9.65
N GLN A 115 1.69 -6.62 8.43
CA GLN A 115 2.34 -5.56 7.66
C GLN A 115 2.17 -4.19 8.33
N ILE A 116 0.97 -3.86 8.83
CA ILE A 116 0.69 -2.61 9.54
C ILE A 116 1.47 -2.53 10.85
N GLU A 117 1.53 -3.62 11.63
CA GLU A 117 2.33 -3.66 12.85
C GLU A 117 3.82 -3.37 12.58
N ALA A 118 4.39 -3.99 11.53
CA ALA A 118 5.77 -3.73 11.13
C ALA A 118 5.98 -2.27 10.69
N THR A 119 5.01 -1.70 9.99
CA THR A 119 5.02 -0.31 9.54
C THR A 119 4.98 0.66 10.73
N LEU A 120 4.09 0.42 11.69
CA LEU A 120 3.89 1.29 12.85
C LEU A 120 5.10 1.29 13.81
N LYS A 121 5.99 0.30 13.80
CA LYS A 121 7.28 0.37 14.50
C LYS A 121 8.14 1.55 14.03
N ASN A 122 7.90 1.99 12.79
CA ASN A 122 8.61 3.10 12.17
C ASN A 122 7.85 4.41 12.15
N LEU A 123 6.57 4.43 12.48
CA LEU A 123 5.71 5.61 12.57
C LEU A 123 5.85 6.52 11.33
N PRO A 124 5.47 6.07 10.11
CA PRO A 124 5.42 6.96 8.96
C PRO A 124 4.42 8.09 9.22
N SER A 125 4.46 9.14 8.44
CA SER A 125 3.55 10.28 8.62
C SER A 125 2.11 9.95 8.23
N ILE A 126 1.97 9.08 7.22
CA ILE A 126 0.70 8.69 6.61
C ILE A 126 0.73 7.18 6.35
N ILE A 127 -0.43 6.54 6.51
CA ILE A 127 -0.72 5.23 5.92
C ILE A 127 -1.93 5.41 5.01
N THR A 128 -1.82 4.92 3.77
CA THR A 128 -2.93 4.95 2.82
C THR A 128 -3.35 3.54 2.41
N PHE A 129 -4.65 3.40 2.12
CA PHE A 129 -5.23 2.13 1.68
C PHE A 129 -5.89 2.26 0.31
N HIS A 130 -5.80 1.20 -0.49
CA HIS A 130 -6.40 1.08 -1.82
C HIS A 130 -7.12 -0.25 -1.97
N LEU A 131 -8.06 -0.35 -2.93
CA LEU A 131 -8.89 -1.52 -3.25
C LEU A 131 -9.89 -1.94 -2.16
N GLY A 132 -9.99 -1.21 -1.05
CA GLY A 132 -10.93 -1.49 0.02
C GLY A 132 -10.72 -0.62 1.24
N ILE A 133 -11.51 -0.89 2.27
CA ILE A 133 -11.48 -0.22 3.56
C ILE A 133 -10.95 -1.23 4.58
N PRO A 134 -9.86 -0.94 5.32
CA PRO A 134 -9.35 -1.82 6.35
C PRO A 134 -10.29 -1.88 7.57
N SER A 135 -10.03 -2.78 8.51
CA SER A 135 -10.80 -2.84 9.74
C SER A 135 -10.73 -1.53 10.53
N ILE A 136 -11.80 -1.23 11.27
CA ILE A 136 -11.86 -0.03 12.11
C ILE A 136 -10.75 -0.03 13.17
N ASP A 137 -10.31 -1.20 13.61
CA ASP A 137 -9.24 -1.35 14.60
C ASP A 137 -7.88 -0.94 14.03
N ILE A 138 -7.58 -1.29 12.77
CA ILE A 138 -6.39 -0.82 12.05
C ILE A 138 -6.40 0.70 11.98
N ILE A 139 -7.54 1.31 11.59
CA ILE A 139 -7.67 2.77 11.45
C ILE A 139 -7.41 3.45 12.81
N LYS A 140 -8.15 3.05 13.84
CA LYS A 140 -8.07 3.65 15.17
C LYS A 140 -6.69 3.47 15.81
N ASN A 141 -6.10 2.27 15.69
CA ASN A 141 -4.76 2.01 16.21
C ASN A 141 -3.72 2.90 15.52
N THR A 142 -3.77 3.00 14.20
CA THR A 142 -2.88 3.88 13.41
C THR A 142 -3.00 5.34 13.85
N GLN A 143 -4.24 5.85 13.95
CA GLN A 143 -4.51 7.23 14.37
C GLN A 143 -4.10 7.52 15.81
N SER A 144 -4.25 6.55 16.72
CA SER A 144 -3.85 6.70 18.13
C SER A 144 -2.35 6.97 18.30
N LEU A 145 -1.55 6.50 17.35
CA LEU A 145 -0.10 6.73 17.29
C LEU A 145 0.28 8.03 16.55
N GLY A 146 -0.71 8.85 16.16
CA GLY A 146 -0.52 10.13 15.47
C GLY A 146 -0.19 9.99 13.97
N VAL A 147 -0.35 8.80 13.39
CA VAL A 147 -0.21 8.55 11.95
C VAL A 147 -1.53 8.83 11.26
N LYS A 148 -1.52 9.59 10.17
CA LYS A 148 -2.73 9.91 9.42
C LYS A 148 -3.15 8.77 8.50
N VAL A 149 -4.44 8.53 8.40
CA VAL A 149 -5.04 7.48 7.57
C VAL A 149 -5.77 8.08 6.38
N GLY A 150 -5.36 7.70 5.17
CA GLY A 150 -6.06 8.03 3.93
C GLY A 150 -6.58 6.78 3.23
N ILE A 151 -7.74 6.88 2.58
CA ILE A 151 -8.32 5.74 1.84
C ILE A 151 -8.77 6.22 0.47
N THR A 152 -8.52 5.40 -0.55
CA THR A 152 -8.89 5.71 -1.93
C THR A 152 -10.38 5.45 -2.17
N ALA A 153 -11.04 6.43 -2.80
CA ALA A 153 -12.41 6.32 -3.28
C ALA A 153 -12.45 6.59 -4.79
N THR A 154 -13.19 5.76 -5.53
CA THR A 154 -13.43 5.89 -6.97
C THR A 154 -14.84 6.43 -7.29
N ASN A 155 -15.71 6.50 -6.28
CA ASN A 155 -17.07 7.00 -6.39
C ASN A 155 -17.57 7.62 -5.08
N ILE A 156 -18.69 8.31 -5.16
CA ILE A 156 -19.28 9.05 -4.02
C ILE A 156 -19.71 8.12 -2.87
N ASN A 157 -20.18 6.91 -3.17
CA ASN A 157 -20.64 5.99 -2.12
C ASN A 157 -19.46 5.47 -1.30
N GLU A 158 -18.34 5.14 -1.97
CA GLU A 158 -17.09 4.81 -1.28
C GLU A 158 -16.60 5.96 -0.42
N ALA A 159 -16.58 7.19 -0.96
CA ALA A 159 -16.15 8.36 -0.21
C ALA A 159 -16.98 8.59 1.06
N ARG A 160 -18.31 8.44 0.99
CA ARG A 160 -19.20 8.53 2.17
C ARG A 160 -18.93 7.42 3.18
N SER A 161 -18.67 6.19 2.71
CA SER A 161 -18.31 5.09 3.60
C SER A 161 -16.99 5.35 4.32
N ILE A 162 -15.99 5.88 3.60
CA ILE A 162 -14.69 6.23 4.15
C ILE A 162 -14.80 7.37 5.17
N GLU A 163 -15.58 8.38 4.88
CA GLU A 163 -15.86 9.47 5.82
C GLU A 163 -16.53 8.96 7.11
N SER A 164 -17.53 8.09 6.97
CA SER A 164 -18.30 7.56 8.11
C SER A 164 -17.48 6.73 9.10
N ILE A 165 -16.40 6.08 8.65
CA ILE A 165 -15.49 5.32 9.52
C ILE A 165 -14.40 6.18 10.15
N GLY A 166 -14.32 7.48 9.81
CA GLY A 166 -13.40 8.42 10.42
C GLY A 166 -11.98 8.40 9.88
N ALA A 167 -11.78 8.09 8.60
CA ALA A 167 -10.49 8.31 7.94
C ALA A 167 -10.13 9.81 7.97
N ASP A 168 -8.82 10.12 8.03
CA ASP A 168 -8.36 11.52 8.11
C ASP A 168 -8.51 12.27 6.77
N PHE A 169 -8.43 11.55 5.65
CA PHE A 169 -8.63 12.12 4.32
C PHE A 169 -8.98 11.04 3.29
N ILE A 170 -9.48 11.49 2.15
CA ILE A 170 -9.85 10.64 1.02
C ILE A 170 -8.90 10.93 -0.14
N VAL A 171 -8.40 9.87 -0.77
CA VAL A 171 -7.71 9.96 -2.05
C VAL A 171 -8.76 9.77 -3.15
N ALA A 172 -9.18 10.86 -3.80
CA ALA A 172 -10.13 10.78 -4.89
C ALA A 172 -9.43 10.31 -6.16
N GLN A 173 -9.80 9.13 -6.63
CA GLN A 173 -9.27 8.56 -7.86
C GLN A 173 -10.29 8.66 -8.98
N GLY A 174 -9.93 9.42 -10.03
CA GLY A 174 -10.69 9.50 -11.27
C GLY A 174 -10.44 8.30 -12.19
N ILE A 175 -11.12 8.31 -13.34
CA ILE A 175 -10.96 7.37 -14.44
C ILE A 175 -9.82 7.84 -15.35
#